data_7fa22e64c6ae43e3f145ecf0184292bd
#
_entry.id   7fa22e64c6ae43e3f145ecf0184292bd
#
_cell.length_a   1.000
_cell.length_b   1.000
_cell.length_c   1.000
_cell.angle_alpha   90.00
_cell.angle_beta   90.00
_cell.angle_gamma   90.00
#
_symmetry.space_group_name_H-M   'P 1'
#
loop_
_entity.id
_entity.type
_entity.pdbx_description
1 polymer ?
#
loop_
_entity_poly.entity_id
_entity_poly.type
_entity_poly.pdbx_seq_one_letter_code
_entity_poly.pdbx_strand_id
1 'polypeptide(L)'
;MKRPSTIGLNELNIDINKEIKDAIFNHQHVNNEIFDILEKENIYIKDLTCGYYLKTTRHDIILPDGVLSLDENEYNHHHDYEIEFEVEDYDQGLQAFKKIIQPYHLEYKQNCLSKIKRMLETLKNE
;
A
#
# COMPACT_ATOMS: atom_id res chain seq x y z
N MET A 1 14.38 10.70 8.67
CA MET A 1 13.82 11.46 7.52
C MET A 1 13.69 10.53 6.32
N LYS A 2 12.52 10.47 5.75
CA LYS A 2 12.36 9.70 4.50
C LYS A 2 13.10 10.38 3.37
N ARG A 3 13.77 9.58 2.55
CA ARG A 3 14.39 10.10 1.34
C ARG A 3 13.30 10.58 0.39
N PRO A 4 13.41 11.80 -0.14
CA PRO A 4 12.56 12.21 -1.23
C PRO A 4 12.92 11.34 -2.42
N SER A 5 11.99 10.81 -3.12
CA SER A 5 12.26 10.28 -4.41
C SER A 5 11.74 8.89 -4.69
N THR A 6 12.34 8.30 -5.65
CA THR A 6 12.05 7.02 -6.27
C THR A 6 12.11 5.81 -5.34
N ILE A 7 12.67 5.94 -4.13
CA ILE A 7 12.90 4.82 -3.22
C ILE A 7 11.82 4.68 -2.16
N GLY A 8 11.22 5.79 -1.75
CA GLY A 8 10.21 5.76 -0.70
C GLY A 8 9.09 6.75 -0.95
N LEU A 9 7.94 6.47 -0.34
CA LEU A 9 6.76 7.32 -0.39
C LEU A 9 6.43 7.80 1.01
N ASN A 10 5.88 9.01 1.10
CA ASN A 10 5.31 9.49 2.35
C ASN A 10 3.88 8.99 2.46
N GLU A 11 3.57 8.36 3.57
CA GLU A 11 2.21 7.89 3.84
C GLU A 11 1.67 8.54 5.10
N LEU A 12 0.40 8.88 5.05
CA LEU A 12 -0.35 9.32 6.22
C LEU A 12 -1.39 8.26 6.51
N ASN A 13 -1.29 7.65 7.69
CA ASN A 13 -2.18 6.59 8.10
C ASN A 13 -2.89 6.98 9.38
N ILE A 14 -4.18 6.67 9.44
CA ILE A 14 -4.96 6.87 10.63
C ILE A 14 -5.87 5.66 10.83
N ASP A 15 -5.96 5.21 12.06
CA ASP A 15 -6.85 4.11 12.39
C ASP A 15 -8.30 4.61 12.45
N ILE A 16 -9.19 3.83 11.88
CA ILE A 16 -10.62 4.14 11.95
C ILE A 16 -11.37 2.93 12.51
N ASN A 17 -12.47 3.23 13.21
CA ASN A 17 -13.36 2.20 13.70
C ASN A 17 -14.53 1.98 12.72
N LYS A 18 -15.43 1.05 13.05
CA LYS A 18 -16.58 0.76 12.20
C LYS A 18 -17.50 1.97 12.03
N GLU A 19 -17.67 2.75 13.10
CA GLU A 19 -18.52 3.94 13.08
C GLU A 19 -18.00 4.98 12.08
N ILE A 20 -16.69 5.24 12.09
CA ILE A 20 -16.05 6.17 11.14
C ILE A 20 -16.14 5.63 9.72
N LYS A 21 -15.88 4.33 9.53
CA LYS A 21 -16.03 3.67 8.23
C LYS A 21 -17.43 3.86 7.68
N ASP A 22 -18.46 3.59 8.49
CA ASP A 22 -19.85 3.72 8.06
C ASP A 22 -20.19 5.18 7.72
N ALA A 23 -19.67 6.14 8.49
CA ALA A 23 -19.86 7.56 8.19
C ALA A 23 -19.27 7.94 6.83
N ILE A 24 -18.08 7.44 6.50
CA ILE A 24 -17.44 7.69 5.21
C ILE A 24 -18.29 7.12 4.07
N PHE A 25 -18.75 5.87 4.20
CA PHE A 25 -19.58 5.23 3.17
C PHE A 25 -20.94 5.92 3.01
N ASN A 26 -21.45 6.55 4.06
CA ASN A 26 -22.71 7.30 4.02
C ASN A 26 -22.53 8.78 3.70
N HIS A 27 -21.32 9.18 3.29
CA HIS A 27 -20.99 10.56 2.93
C HIS A 27 -21.21 11.58 4.07
N GLN A 28 -21.10 11.11 5.31
CA GLN A 28 -21.23 11.96 6.49
C GLN A 28 -19.90 12.59 6.84
N HIS A 29 -19.95 13.77 7.45
CA HIS A 29 -18.73 14.46 7.86
C HIS A 29 -17.95 13.65 8.89
N VAL A 30 -16.64 13.54 8.69
CA VAL A 30 -15.71 12.91 9.61
C VAL A 30 -14.62 13.93 9.96
N ASN A 31 -14.43 14.15 11.23
CA ASN A 31 -13.43 15.10 11.71
C ASN A 31 -12.14 14.37 12.05
N ASN A 32 -11.23 14.30 11.10
CA ASN A 32 -9.88 13.77 11.31
C ASN A 32 -8.88 14.48 10.42
N GLU A 33 -7.61 14.25 10.72
CA GLU A 33 -6.50 14.93 10.06
C GLU A 33 -6.45 14.69 8.54
N ILE A 34 -6.75 13.48 8.10
CA ILE A 34 -6.70 13.15 6.66
C ILE A 34 -7.78 13.92 5.90
N PHE A 35 -9.00 13.97 6.44
CA PHE A 35 -10.08 14.70 5.78
C PHE A 35 -9.86 16.20 5.82
N ASP A 36 -9.20 16.71 6.88
CA ASP A 36 -8.81 18.12 6.92
C ASP A 36 -7.83 18.46 5.80
N ILE A 37 -6.88 17.59 5.54
CA ILE A 37 -5.91 17.75 4.45
C ILE A 37 -6.62 17.70 3.09
N LEU A 38 -7.51 16.73 2.89
CA LEU A 38 -8.26 16.59 1.65
C LEU A 38 -9.15 17.81 1.38
N GLU A 39 -9.80 18.35 2.40
CA GLU A 39 -10.62 19.53 2.24
C GLU A 39 -9.83 20.77 1.79
N LYS A 40 -8.58 20.89 2.23
CA LYS A 40 -7.69 21.95 1.76
C LYS A 40 -7.39 21.82 0.25
N GLU A 41 -7.49 20.63 -0.28
CA GLU A 41 -7.35 20.35 -1.70
C GLU A 41 -8.70 20.32 -2.44
N ASN A 42 -9.76 20.79 -1.79
CA ASN A 42 -11.13 20.80 -2.31
C ASN A 42 -11.69 19.41 -2.61
N ILE A 43 -11.26 18.42 -1.84
CA ILE A 43 -11.78 17.05 -1.91
C ILE A 43 -12.61 16.81 -0.65
N TYR A 44 -13.89 16.50 -0.81
CA TYR A 44 -14.83 16.33 0.29
C TYR A 44 -15.39 14.91 0.33
N ILE A 45 -15.76 14.42 1.51
CA ILE A 45 -16.34 13.08 1.69
C ILE A 45 -17.55 12.87 0.77
N LYS A 46 -18.37 13.89 0.58
CA LYS A 46 -19.55 13.81 -0.29
C LYS A 46 -19.21 13.48 -1.75
N ASP A 47 -17.99 13.77 -2.17
CA ASP A 47 -17.53 13.57 -3.54
C ASP A 47 -16.85 12.23 -3.75
N LEU A 48 -16.64 11.46 -2.68
CA LEU A 48 -15.97 10.17 -2.74
C LEU A 48 -16.95 9.05 -3.05
N THR A 49 -16.54 8.15 -3.93
CA THR A 49 -17.30 6.94 -4.22
C THR A 49 -16.41 5.72 -4.02
N CYS A 50 -17.00 4.65 -3.53
CA CYS A 50 -16.30 3.38 -3.37
C CYS A 50 -16.69 2.48 -4.55
N GLY A 51 -15.90 2.56 -5.63
CA GLY A 51 -16.20 1.83 -6.87
C GLY A 51 -15.41 0.54 -7.04
N TYR A 52 -14.31 0.40 -6.31
CA TYR A 52 -13.40 -0.73 -6.50
C TYR A 52 -12.92 -1.24 -5.16
N TYR A 53 -12.51 -2.51 -5.13
CA TYR A 53 -11.87 -3.05 -3.94
C TYR A 53 -10.59 -3.80 -4.31
N LEU A 54 -9.68 -3.82 -3.38
CA LEU A 54 -8.47 -4.63 -3.42
C LEU A 54 -8.32 -5.27 -2.06
N LYS A 55 -8.24 -6.59 -2.03
CA LYS A 55 -8.06 -7.35 -0.80
C LYS A 55 -6.66 -7.89 -0.74
N THR A 56 -5.96 -7.61 0.35
CA THR A 56 -4.62 -8.13 0.61
C THR A 56 -4.64 -8.98 1.86
N THR A 57 -4.13 -10.21 1.74
CA THR A 57 -3.82 -11.05 2.88
C THR A 57 -2.31 -10.99 3.08
N ARG A 58 -1.88 -10.49 4.22
CA ARG A 58 -0.46 -10.22 4.48
C ARG A 58 0.08 -11.07 5.62
N HIS A 59 1.27 -11.61 5.39
CA HIS A 59 2.05 -12.26 6.43
C HIS A 59 3.34 -11.49 6.63
N ASP A 60 3.57 -10.98 7.83
CA ASP A 60 4.76 -10.22 8.17
C ASP A 60 5.76 -11.09 8.93
N ILE A 61 7.03 -10.94 8.57
CA ILE A 61 8.15 -11.58 9.25
C ILE A 61 9.11 -10.47 9.68
N ILE A 62 9.33 -10.36 10.98
CA ILE A 62 10.24 -9.37 11.54
C ILE A 62 11.66 -9.92 11.49
N LEU A 63 12.54 -9.21 10.80
CA LEU A 63 13.95 -9.57 10.65
C LEU A 63 14.82 -8.43 11.19
N PRO A 64 16.12 -8.68 11.46
CA PRO A 64 17.00 -7.64 11.99
C PRO A 64 17.08 -6.38 11.12
N ASP A 65 17.03 -6.54 9.81
CA ASP A 65 17.19 -5.42 8.87
C ASP A 65 15.87 -4.79 8.42
N GLY A 66 14.75 -5.35 8.78
CA GLY A 66 13.45 -4.82 8.39
C GLY A 66 12.31 -5.80 8.54
N VAL A 67 11.16 -5.45 7.98
CA VAL A 67 9.97 -6.29 7.99
C VAL A 67 9.73 -6.84 6.59
N LEU A 68 9.72 -8.16 6.46
CA LEU A 68 9.42 -8.84 5.20
C LEU A 68 7.91 -9.14 5.19
N SER A 69 7.23 -8.65 4.17
CA SER A 69 5.80 -8.87 3.99
C SER A 69 5.55 -9.72 2.77
N LEU A 70 4.75 -10.78 2.94
CA LEU A 70 4.27 -11.62 1.85
C LEU A 70 2.81 -11.30 1.65
N ASP A 71 2.47 -10.73 0.51
CA ASP A 71 1.12 -10.28 0.20
C ASP A 71 0.48 -11.18 -0.85
N GLU A 72 -0.75 -11.55 -0.58
CA GLU A 72 -1.64 -12.18 -1.55
C GLU A 72 -2.74 -11.17 -1.86
N ASN A 73 -2.84 -10.75 -3.10
CA ASN A 73 -3.74 -9.68 -3.53
C ASN A 73 -4.85 -10.23 -4.45
N GLU A 74 -6.08 -9.79 -4.19
CA GLU A 74 -7.24 -10.09 -5.02
C GLU A 74 -7.92 -8.80 -5.45
N TYR A 75 -8.13 -8.64 -6.75
CA TYR A 75 -8.80 -7.46 -7.30
C TYR A 75 -9.31 -7.77 -8.71
N ASN A 76 -10.53 -7.35 -8.99
CA ASN A 76 -11.12 -7.42 -10.33
C ASN A 76 -10.89 -8.77 -11.05
N HIS A 77 -11.17 -9.90 -10.36
CA HIS A 77 -10.97 -11.27 -10.86
C HIS A 77 -9.52 -11.64 -11.14
N HIS A 78 -8.58 -10.83 -10.68
CA HIS A 78 -7.16 -11.12 -10.74
C HIS A 78 -6.62 -11.50 -9.37
N HIS A 79 -5.53 -12.23 -9.37
CA HIS A 79 -4.89 -12.72 -8.17
C HIS A 79 -3.37 -12.64 -8.37
N ASP A 80 -2.66 -11.96 -7.52
CA ASP A 80 -1.21 -11.89 -7.59
C ASP A 80 -0.58 -11.95 -6.21
N TYR A 81 0.74 -12.09 -6.20
CA TYR A 81 1.53 -12.20 -4.98
C TYR A 81 2.66 -11.19 -5.04
N GLU A 82 3.05 -10.69 -3.88
CA GLU A 82 4.07 -9.67 -3.77
C GLU A 82 4.94 -9.93 -2.54
N ILE A 83 6.23 -9.68 -2.67
CA ILE A 83 7.17 -9.67 -1.55
C ILE A 83 7.63 -8.24 -1.37
N GLU A 84 7.55 -7.74 -0.15
CA GLU A 84 7.96 -6.39 0.18
C GLU A 84 8.89 -6.44 1.38
N PHE A 85 9.95 -5.64 1.34
CA PHE A 85 10.87 -5.53 2.47
C PHE A 85 10.98 -4.06 2.87
N GLU A 86 10.40 -3.73 4.02
CA GLU A 86 10.41 -2.38 4.56
C GLU A 86 11.62 -2.24 5.48
N VAL A 87 12.51 -1.31 5.16
CA VAL A 87 13.80 -1.14 5.82
C VAL A 87 14.04 0.31 6.21
N GLU A 88 14.86 0.53 7.23
CA GLU A 88 15.29 1.86 7.62
C GLU A 88 16.53 2.30 6.85
N ASP A 89 17.49 1.40 6.68
CA ASP A 89 18.70 1.64 5.90
C ASP A 89 18.58 0.96 4.53
N TYR A 90 18.56 1.76 3.49
CA TYR A 90 18.35 1.24 2.13
C TYR A 90 19.46 0.29 1.68
N ASP A 91 20.72 0.67 1.89
CA ASP A 91 21.84 -0.13 1.37
C ASP A 91 21.96 -1.47 2.08
N GLN A 92 21.86 -1.47 3.41
CA GLN A 92 21.85 -2.71 4.19
C GLN A 92 20.62 -3.56 3.87
N GLY A 93 19.46 -2.91 3.78
CA GLY A 93 18.21 -3.59 3.46
C GLY A 93 18.25 -4.24 2.08
N LEU A 94 18.82 -3.57 1.10
CA LEU A 94 18.96 -4.12 -0.25
C LEU A 94 19.82 -5.38 -0.25
N GLN A 95 20.96 -5.35 0.46
CA GLN A 95 21.82 -6.52 0.58
C GLN A 95 21.12 -7.68 1.27
N ALA A 96 20.41 -7.40 2.36
CA ALA A 96 19.65 -8.40 3.08
C ALA A 96 18.54 -9.00 2.21
N PHE A 97 17.82 -8.16 1.49
CA PHE A 97 16.73 -8.61 0.62
C PHE A 97 17.23 -9.55 -0.48
N LYS A 98 18.32 -9.19 -1.13
CA LYS A 98 18.93 -10.04 -2.16
C LYS A 98 19.31 -11.42 -1.63
N LYS A 99 19.83 -11.48 -0.40
CA LYS A 99 20.15 -12.75 0.25
C LYS A 99 18.92 -13.58 0.58
N ILE A 100 17.84 -12.91 1.02
CA ILE A 100 16.59 -13.57 1.38
C ILE A 100 15.95 -14.25 0.18
N ILE A 101 15.91 -13.57 -0.97
CA ILE A 101 15.21 -14.07 -2.16
C ILE A 101 16.05 -15.00 -3.04
N GLN A 102 17.37 -14.96 -2.92
CA GLN A 102 18.28 -15.77 -3.76
C GLN A 102 17.99 -17.28 -3.72
N PRO A 103 17.76 -17.92 -2.57
CA PRO A 103 17.46 -19.36 -2.53
C PRO A 103 16.22 -19.77 -3.33
N TYR A 104 15.33 -18.83 -3.61
CA TYR A 104 14.10 -19.07 -4.36
C TYR A 104 14.23 -18.72 -5.84
N HIS A 105 15.46 -18.44 -6.29
CA HIS A 105 15.76 -18.05 -7.67
C HIS A 105 15.05 -16.78 -8.11
N LEU A 106 14.78 -15.87 -7.16
CA LEU A 106 14.21 -14.58 -7.43
C LEU A 106 15.30 -13.52 -7.50
N GLU A 107 15.07 -12.51 -8.31
CA GLU A 107 16.01 -11.42 -8.51
C GLU A 107 15.29 -10.08 -8.38
N TYR A 108 15.86 -9.16 -7.60
CA TYR A 108 15.33 -7.82 -7.46
C TYR A 108 16.10 -6.86 -8.37
N LYS A 109 15.41 -6.23 -9.28
CA LYS A 109 15.96 -5.19 -10.17
C LYS A 109 15.39 -3.83 -9.86
N GLN A 110 14.08 -3.77 -9.61
CA GLN A 110 13.36 -2.55 -9.29
C GLN A 110 12.05 -2.90 -8.63
N ASN A 111 11.41 -1.89 -8.03
CA ASN A 111 10.09 -2.09 -7.46
C ASN A 111 9.08 -2.37 -8.57
N CYS A 112 8.16 -3.29 -8.30
CA CYS A 112 7.03 -3.52 -9.19
C CYS A 112 6.05 -2.34 -9.10
N LEU A 113 5.11 -2.27 -10.03
CA LEU A 113 4.01 -1.31 -9.95
C LEU A 113 3.24 -1.51 -8.65
N SER A 114 2.75 -0.42 -8.06
CA SER A 114 1.95 -0.53 -6.84
C SER A 114 0.72 -1.39 -7.09
N LYS A 115 0.23 -2.06 -6.04
CA LYS A 115 -0.95 -2.92 -6.17
C LYS A 115 -2.18 -2.15 -6.64
N ILE A 116 -2.32 -0.90 -6.21
CA ILE A 116 -3.43 -0.05 -6.68
C ILE A 116 -3.30 0.22 -8.18
N LYS A 117 -2.10 0.51 -8.65
CA LYS A 117 -1.88 0.75 -10.07
C LYS A 117 -2.12 -0.50 -10.91
N ARG A 118 -1.69 -1.67 -10.41
CA ARG A 118 -1.99 -2.95 -11.08
C ARG A 118 -3.50 -3.18 -11.19
N MET A 119 -4.23 -2.92 -10.11
CA MET A 119 -5.69 -3.03 -10.11
C MET A 119 -6.32 -2.09 -11.14
N LEU A 120 -5.91 -0.81 -11.15
CA LEU A 120 -6.47 0.17 -12.08
C LEU A 120 -6.20 -0.20 -13.54
N GLU A 121 -5.06 -0.80 -13.84
CA GLU A 121 -4.74 -1.25 -15.19
C GLU A 121 -5.64 -2.39 -15.68
N THR A 122 -6.09 -3.27 -14.78
CA THR A 122 -7.03 -4.33 -15.16
C THR A 122 -8.38 -3.78 -15.59
N LEU A 123 -8.77 -2.61 -15.08
CA LEU A 123 -10.05 -1.98 -15.44
C LEU A 123 -10.04 -1.39 -16.85
N LYS A 124 -8.86 -1.03 -17.36
CA LYS A 124 -8.73 -0.47 -18.73
C LYS A 124 -8.97 -1.52 -19.82
N ASN A 125 -8.85 -2.79 -19.48
CA ASN A 125 -8.96 -3.89 -20.44
C ASN A 125 -10.36 -4.54 -20.47
N GLU A 126 -11.32 -3.91 -19.79
CA GLU A 126 -12.71 -4.37 -19.77
C GLU A 126 -13.60 -3.61 -20.75
#